data_760c66499ab50884402858b42ea9872f
#
_entry.id   760c66499ab50884402858b42ea9872f
#
_cell.length_a   1.000
_cell.length_b   1.000
_cell.length_c   1.000
_cell.angle_alpha   90.00
_cell.angle_beta   90.00
_cell.angle_gamma   90.00
#
_symmetry.space_group_name_H-M   'P 1'
#
loop_
_entity.id
_entity.type
_entity.pdbx_description
1 polymer ?
#
loop_
_entity_poly.entity_id
_entity_poly.type
_entity_poly.pdbx_seq_one_letter_code
_entity_poly.pdbx_strand_id
1 'polypeptide(L)'
;MKFVCLLTKKYEIPTDVSLNTIMVDGTGMCGACRITVGGKTKFVCVDGPEFDGHQVNFDEMLKRMGAFKNIEREEMHKLESECEATKEIDEKSRNAAWRQELRKSMKPKERTAIPRVEMNELDAEYRSHSRKEEVNQGLTAEQAVTEAKRCLDCANPGCMEGCPVGIDIPRFIKNIERSEFLEAAKTLKETSALPAVCGRVCPQEKQCESKCIHLKMNEKPVAIGYLERFAAD
;
A
#
# COMPACT_ATOMS: atom_id res chain seq x y z
N MET A 1 18.21 13.13 22.09
CA MET A 1 17.79 13.01 23.51
C MET A 1 18.95 12.90 24.50
N LYS A 2 19.77 11.81 24.53
CA LYS A 2 20.87 11.63 25.50
C LYS A 2 21.73 12.86 25.70
N PHE A 3 22.29 13.45 24.64
CA PHE A 3 23.17 14.62 24.72
C PHE A 3 22.47 15.87 25.26
N VAL A 4 21.19 16.05 24.93
CA VAL A 4 20.38 17.15 25.47
C VAL A 4 20.21 16.98 26.97
N CYS A 5 19.87 15.78 27.46
CA CYS A 5 19.71 15.51 28.87
C CYS A 5 21.02 15.68 29.64
N LEU A 6 22.17 15.32 29.05
CA LEU A 6 23.48 15.57 29.66
C LEU A 6 23.78 17.07 29.76
N LEU A 7 23.42 17.85 28.76
CA LEU A 7 23.59 19.29 28.74
C LEU A 7 22.68 19.96 29.77
N THR A 8 21.39 19.64 29.77
CA THR A 8 20.42 20.23 30.72
C THR A 8 20.71 19.86 32.15
N LYS A 9 21.24 18.65 32.40
CA LYS A 9 21.70 18.23 33.72
C LYS A 9 22.82 19.11 34.24
N LYS A 10 23.76 19.53 33.36
CA LYS A 10 24.86 20.42 33.71
C LYS A 10 24.38 21.80 34.19
N TYR A 11 23.24 22.25 33.69
CA TYR A 11 22.62 23.53 34.01
C TYR A 11 21.44 23.42 34.97
N GLU A 12 21.22 22.24 35.57
CA GLU A 12 20.13 21.95 36.52
C GLU A 12 18.73 22.28 35.95
N ILE A 13 18.55 22.17 34.65
CA ILE A 13 17.27 22.42 33.98
C ILE A 13 16.44 21.12 33.99
N PRO A 14 15.27 21.08 34.65
CA PRO A 14 14.39 19.91 34.61
C PRO A 14 14.08 19.52 33.17
N THR A 15 14.18 18.23 32.86
CA THR A 15 14.06 17.76 31.46
C THR A 15 13.30 16.45 31.42
N ASP A 16 12.06 16.49 30.91
CA ASP A 16 11.30 15.29 30.61
C ASP A 16 11.55 14.83 29.20
N VAL A 17 11.61 13.53 29.01
CA VAL A 17 11.84 12.89 27.70
C VAL A 17 10.74 11.89 27.42
N SER A 18 10.19 11.96 26.23
CA SER A 18 9.28 10.94 25.71
C SER A 18 10.09 9.87 25.01
N LEU A 19 10.07 8.65 25.52
CA LEU A 19 10.88 7.56 25.04
C LEU A 19 10.10 6.70 24.05
N ASN A 20 10.74 6.38 22.92
CA ASN A 20 10.23 5.45 21.93
C ASN A 20 11.15 4.23 21.88
N THR A 21 10.74 3.16 22.53
CA THR A 21 11.41 1.85 22.51
C THR A 21 10.61 0.84 21.69
N ILE A 22 11.18 -0.34 21.42
CA ILE A 22 10.43 -1.43 20.81
C ILE A 22 9.28 -1.82 21.74
N MET A 23 8.05 -1.70 21.28
CA MET A 23 6.83 -2.10 21.99
C MET A 23 6.16 -3.24 21.19
N VAL A 24 5.85 -4.34 21.88
CA VAL A 24 5.25 -5.53 21.27
C VAL A 24 3.80 -5.66 21.68
N ASP A 25 3.52 -5.79 22.98
CA ASP A 25 2.16 -6.01 23.49
C ASP A 25 1.49 -4.77 24.12
N GLY A 26 2.27 -3.80 24.56
CA GLY A 26 1.76 -2.59 25.20
C GLY A 26 1.21 -2.78 26.63
N THR A 27 1.27 -3.98 27.20
CA THR A 27 0.68 -4.33 28.51
C THR A 27 1.68 -4.39 29.66
N GLY A 28 2.98 -4.28 29.36
CA GLY A 28 4.06 -4.41 30.32
C GLY A 28 4.47 -5.86 30.61
N MET A 29 3.80 -6.86 30.02
CA MET A 29 4.07 -8.27 30.29
C MET A 29 5.27 -8.81 29.52
N CYS A 30 5.44 -8.45 28.25
CA CYS A 30 6.51 -8.98 27.40
C CYS A 30 7.91 -8.44 27.74
N GLY A 31 8.00 -7.30 28.42
CA GLY A 31 9.27 -6.67 28.81
C GLY A 31 10.11 -6.13 27.65
N ALA A 32 9.61 -6.08 26.44
CA ALA A 32 10.34 -5.57 25.27
C ALA A 32 10.74 -4.10 25.43
N CYS A 33 9.84 -3.29 25.98
CA CYS A 33 10.01 -1.85 26.18
C CYS A 33 10.68 -1.46 27.53
N ARG A 34 11.28 -2.41 28.26
CA ARG A 34 11.92 -2.11 29.56
C ARG A 34 13.11 -1.18 29.42
N ILE A 35 13.23 -0.29 30.35
CA ILE A 35 14.35 0.67 30.54
C ILE A 35 14.71 0.77 32.01
N THR A 36 15.89 1.32 32.30
CA THR A 36 16.29 1.66 33.68
C THR A 36 16.17 3.18 33.90
N VAL A 37 15.34 3.56 34.87
CA VAL A 37 15.12 4.94 35.31
C VAL A 37 15.36 5.02 36.81
N GLY A 38 16.27 5.89 37.25
CA GLY A 38 16.62 6.02 38.68
C GLY A 38 17.07 4.70 39.32
N GLY A 39 17.74 3.83 38.57
CA GLY A 39 18.20 2.50 39.03
C GLY A 39 17.09 1.44 39.13
N LYS A 40 15.86 1.74 38.75
CA LYS A 40 14.73 0.81 38.74
C LYS A 40 14.31 0.47 37.32
N THR A 41 13.92 -0.79 37.11
CA THR A 41 13.33 -1.20 35.83
C THR A 41 11.93 -0.63 35.68
N LYS A 42 11.66 0.01 34.54
CA LYS A 42 10.38 0.58 34.12
C LYS A 42 10.00 0.07 32.75
N PHE A 43 8.71 0.08 32.41
CA PHE A 43 8.17 -0.32 31.13
C PHE A 43 7.57 0.90 30.42
N VAL A 44 8.13 1.30 29.30
CA VAL A 44 7.72 2.53 28.58
C VAL A 44 6.25 2.51 28.22
N CYS A 45 5.69 1.35 27.86
CA CYS A 45 4.29 1.20 27.48
C CYS A 45 3.29 1.38 28.63
N VAL A 46 3.71 1.19 29.89
CA VAL A 46 2.84 1.24 31.07
C VAL A 46 3.22 2.37 32.03
N ASP A 47 4.53 2.53 32.29
CA ASP A 47 5.05 3.53 33.22
C ASP A 47 5.34 4.89 32.57
N GLY A 48 5.39 4.93 31.22
CA GLY A 48 5.72 6.11 30.43
C GLY A 48 4.61 6.51 29.46
N PRO A 49 4.96 7.11 28.33
CA PRO A 49 6.30 7.22 27.70
C PRO A 49 7.22 8.33 28.25
N GLU A 50 6.73 9.18 29.13
CA GLU A 50 7.44 10.34 29.63
C GLU A 50 8.20 10.00 30.93
N PHE A 51 9.48 10.41 31.00
CA PHE A 51 10.35 10.15 32.13
C PHE A 51 11.31 11.32 32.34
N ASP A 52 11.76 11.52 33.61
CA ASP A 52 12.86 12.40 33.92
C ASP A 52 14.13 11.96 33.17
N GLY A 53 14.51 12.75 32.16
CA GLY A 53 15.65 12.47 31.30
C GLY A 53 17.00 12.38 32.03
N HIS A 54 17.12 12.95 33.24
CA HIS A 54 18.33 12.87 34.06
C HIS A 54 18.48 11.53 34.77
N GLN A 55 17.42 10.76 34.90
CA GLN A 55 17.39 9.47 35.56
C GLN A 55 17.41 8.28 34.58
N VAL A 56 17.18 8.53 33.28
CA VAL A 56 17.15 7.48 32.24
C VAL A 56 18.56 6.98 31.95
N ASN A 57 18.75 5.65 31.96
CA ASN A 57 19.95 5.01 31.47
C ASN A 57 19.92 4.86 29.94
N PHE A 58 20.32 5.92 29.23
CA PHE A 58 20.35 5.93 27.77
C PHE A 58 21.34 4.92 27.16
N ASP A 59 22.42 4.58 27.87
CA ASP A 59 23.42 3.64 27.31
C ASP A 59 22.87 2.24 27.24
N GLU A 60 22.17 1.80 28.28
CA GLU A 60 21.47 0.54 28.29
C GLU A 60 20.36 0.52 27.22
N MET A 61 19.55 1.58 27.12
CA MET A 61 18.48 1.71 26.14
C MET A 61 19.02 1.61 24.71
N LEU A 62 20.06 2.36 24.37
CA LEU A 62 20.68 2.35 23.06
C LEU A 62 21.30 0.98 22.70
N LYS A 63 21.95 0.33 23.66
CA LYS A 63 22.50 -1.02 23.50
C LYS A 63 21.39 -2.03 23.19
N ARG A 64 20.27 -1.93 23.87
CA ARG A 64 19.11 -2.81 23.63
C ARG A 64 18.45 -2.53 22.29
N MET A 65 18.24 -1.28 21.91
CA MET A 65 17.71 -0.91 20.61
C MET A 65 18.63 -1.36 19.46
N GLY A 66 19.92 -1.47 19.71
CA GLY A 66 20.89 -1.96 18.73
C GLY A 66 21.07 -3.47 18.71
N ALA A 67 20.44 -4.23 19.63
CA ALA A 67 20.67 -5.67 19.79
C ALA A 67 20.28 -6.50 18.55
N PHE A 68 19.30 -6.03 17.80
CA PHE A 68 18.78 -6.72 16.61
C PHE A 68 19.24 -6.14 15.27
N LYS A 69 20.07 -5.09 15.28
CA LYS A 69 20.52 -4.39 14.07
C LYS A 69 21.13 -5.30 13.00
N ASN A 70 21.82 -6.34 13.38
CA ASN A 70 22.42 -7.27 12.42
C ASN A 70 21.34 -8.13 11.78
N ILE A 71 20.41 -8.64 12.59
CA ILE A 71 19.27 -9.46 12.11
C ILE A 71 18.36 -8.60 11.21
N GLU A 72 18.07 -7.38 11.62
CA GLU A 72 17.31 -6.42 10.83
C GLU A 72 17.98 -6.14 9.48
N ARG A 73 19.30 -6.02 9.45
CA ARG A 73 20.07 -5.82 8.21
C ARG A 73 20.05 -7.04 7.30
N GLU A 74 20.17 -8.24 7.86
CA GLU A 74 20.11 -9.49 7.11
C GLU A 74 18.72 -9.71 6.52
N GLU A 75 17.65 -9.45 7.29
CA GLU A 75 16.27 -9.53 6.81
C GLU A 75 15.96 -8.44 5.78
N MET A 76 16.50 -7.23 5.94
CA MET A 76 16.36 -6.17 4.93
C MET A 76 17.03 -6.57 3.62
N HIS A 77 18.24 -7.15 3.67
CA HIS A 77 18.91 -7.70 2.47
C HIS A 77 18.11 -8.80 1.80
N LYS A 78 17.47 -9.68 2.57
CA LYS A 78 16.57 -10.70 2.00
C LYS A 78 15.36 -10.06 1.34
N LEU A 79 14.72 -9.09 2.00
CA LEU A 79 13.61 -8.33 1.44
C LEU A 79 14.00 -7.59 0.15
N GLU A 80 15.19 -7.00 0.11
CA GLU A 80 15.71 -6.35 -1.10
C GLU A 80 15.94 -7.36 -2.23
N SER A 81 16.51 -8.54 -1.92
CA SER A 81 16.70 -9.61 -2.90
C SER A 81 15.38 -10.23 -3.38
N GLU A 82 14.40 -10.38 -2.50
CA GLU A 82 13.03 -10.80 -2.85
C GLU A 82 12.34 -9.72 -3.70
N CYS A 83 12.56 -8.43 -3.42
CA CYS A 83 12.05 -7.33 -4.22
C CYS A 83 12.68 -7.26 -5.62
N GLU A 84 13.95 -7.62 -5.76
CA GLU A 84 14.61 -7.78 -7.07
C GLU A 84 14.09 -9.00 -7.83
N ALA A 85 13.86 -10.13 -7.14
CA ALA A 85 13.23 -11.30 -7.71
C ALA A 85 11.79 -11.03 -8.16
N THR A 86 11.05 -10.20 -7.41
CA THR A 86 9.70 -9.77 -7.80
C THR A 86 9.72 -8.88 -9.04
N LYS A 87 10.72 -8.01 -9.18
CA LYS A 87 10.92 -7.23 -10.43
C LYS A 87 11.21 -8.13 -11.63
N GLU A 88 12.04 -9.16 -11.44
CA GLU A 88 12.31 -10.17 -12.49
C GLU A 88 11.06 -10.99 -12.86
N ILE A 89 10.23 -11.33 -11.88
CA ILE A 89 8.95 -12.02 -12.07
C ILE A 89 7.96 -11.09 -12.82
N ASP A 90 7.92 -9.81 -12.50
CA ASP A 90 7.08 -8.83 -13.15
C ASP A 90 7.50 -8.60 -14.61
N GLU A 91 8.78 -8.57 -14.92
CA GLU A 91 9.28 -8.54 -16.30
C GLU A 91 8.90 -9.83 -17.06
N LYS A 92 9.12 -11.00 -16.45
CA LYS A 92 8.72 -12.29 -17.03
C LYS A 92 7.20 -12.35 -17.24
N SER A 93 6.41 -11.90 -16.29
CA SER A 93 4.96 -11.83 -16.40
C SER A 93 4.49 -10.90 -17.54
N ARG A 94 5.10 -9.71 -17.68
CA ARG A 94 4.80 -8.81 -18.79
C ARG A 94 5.16 -9.41 -20.15
N ASN A 95 6.21 -10.22 -20.21
CA ASN A 95 6.68 -10.91 -21.39
C ASN A 95 6.02 -12.28 -21.59
N ALA A 96 5.10 -12.69 -20.74
CA ALA A 96 4.34 -13.89 -20.90
C ALA A 96 3.61 -13.91 -22.26
N ALA A 97 3.58 -15.06 -22.92
CA ALA A 97 3.02 -15.22 -24.27
C ALA A 97 1.61 -14.66 -24.38
N TRP A 98 0.76 -14.97 -23.39
CA TRP A 98 -0.63 -14.52 -23.35
C TRP A 98 -0.78 -12.98 -23.30
N ARG A 99 0.12 -12.26 -22.56
CA ARG A 99 0.11 -10.78 -22.53
C ARG A 99 0.57 -10.21 -23.87
N GLN A 100 1.55 -10.85 -24.50
CA GLN A 100 2.00 -10.45 -25.83
C GLN A 100 0.89 -10.63 -26.87
N GLU A 101 0.14 -11.72 -26.80
CA GLU A 101 -1.01 -11.98 -27.68
C GLU A 101 -2.10 -10.90 -27.52
N LEU A 102 -2.45 -10.54 -26.28
CA LEU A 102 -3.40 -9.46 -26.00
C LEU A 102 -2.91 -8.10 -26.53
N ARG A 103 -1.62 -7.81 -26.45
CA ARG A 103 -1.08 -6.58 -27.04
C ARG A 103 -1.13 -6.59 -28.58
N LYS A 104 -0.98 -7.77 -29.19
CA LYS A 104 -1.06 -7.93 -30.65
C LYS A 104 -2.50 -7.97 -31.17
N SER A 105 -3.45 -8.47 -30.38
CA SER A 105 -4.85 -8.63 -30.79
C SER A 105 -5.56 -7.29 -31.05
N MET A 106 -5.13 -6.20 -30.39
CA MET A 106 -5.73 -4.88 -30.52
C MET A 106 -4.67 -3.79 -30.50
N LYS A 107 -4.65 -2.93 -31.52
CA LYS A 107 -3.69 -1.84 -31.63
C LYS A 107 -3.91 -0.76 -30.56
N PRO A 108 -2.87 -0.03 -30.12
CA PRO A 108 -3.01 1.04 -29.14
C PRO A 108 -4.09 2.08 -29.48
N LYS A 109 -4.20 2.49 -30.75
CA LYS A 109 -5.24 3.43 -31.20
C LYS A 109 -6.66 2.90 -31.02
N GLU A 110 -6.87 1.60 -31.20
CA GLU A 110 -8.17 0.97 -31.02
C GLU A 110 -8.54 0.91 -29.54
N ARG A 111 -7.54 0.62 -28.67
CA ARG A 111 -7.72 0.61 -27.22
C ARG A 111 -8.04 1.99 -26.66
N THR A 112 -7.37 3.04 -27.13
CA THR A 112 -7.62 4.42 -26.69
C THR A 112 -8.94 4.98 -27.22
N ALA A 113 -9.45 4.46 -28.34
CA ALA A 113 -10.74 4.87 -28.89
C ALA A 113 -11.94 4.34 -28.10
N ILE A 114 -11.76 3.33 -27.24
CA ILE A 114 -12.83 2.81 -26.39
C ILE A 114 -13.17 3.86 -25.32
N PRO A 115 -14.42 4.30 -25.21
CA PRO A 115 -14.82 5.25 -24.17
C PRO A 115 -14.69 4.62 -22.78
N ARG A 116 -14.34 5.44 -21.78
CA ARG A 116 -14.31 5.00 -20.39
C ARG A 116 -15.69 4.53 -19.96
N VAL A 117 -15.77 3.35 -19.38
CA VAL A 117 -17.02 2.80 -18.86
C VAL A 117 -17.44 3.61 -17.60
N GLU A 118 -18.71 3.94 -17.52
CA GLU A 118 -19.28 4.59 -16.36
C GLU A 118 -19.74 3.55 -15.33
N MET A 119 -19.61 3.88 -14.06
CA MET A 119 -20.07 3.04 -12.95
C MET A 119 -21.60 2.94 -12.98
N ASN A 120 -22.12 1.74 -12.80
CA ASN A 120 -23.55 1.57 -12.59
C ASN A 120 -23.93 2.12 -11.22
N GLU A 121 -25.01 2.89 -11.17
CA GLU A 121 -25.54 3.48 -9.95
C GLU A 121 -27.01 3.15 -9.77
N LEU A 122 -27.46 3.11 -8.50
CA LEU A 122 -28.87 3.03 -8.18
C LEU A 122 -29.60 4.27 -8.70
N ASP A 123 -30.83 4.07 -9.11
CA ASP A 123 -31.72 5.16 -9.54
C ASP A 123 -31.80 6.27 -8.48
N ALA A 124 -31.82 7.52 -8.94
CA ALA A 124 -31.71 8.70 -8.05
C ALA A 124 -32.91 8.80 -7.09
N GLU A 125 -34.11 8.46 -7.55
CA GLU A 125 -35.31 8.50 -6.71
C GLU A 125 -35.28 7.38 -5.68
N TYR A 126 -34.92 6.15 -6.08
CA TYR A 126 -34.78 5.01 -5.20
C TYR A 126 -33.74 5.27 -4.09
N ARG A 127 -32.52 5.72 -4.45
CA ARG A 127 -31.45 5.97 -3.49
C ARG A 127 -31.74 7.14 -2.52
N SER A 128 -32.64 8.05 -2.87
CA SER A 128 -33.06 9.12 -1.96
C SER A 128 -33.88 8.61 -0.78
N HIS A 129 -34.54 7.46 -0.92
CA HIS A 129 -35.38 6.84 0.10
C HIS A 129 -34.73 5.65 0.84
N SER A 130 -33.60 5.13 0.31
CA SER A 130 -32.87 4.00 0.92
C SER A 130 -31.44 4.40 1.29
N ARG A 131 -31.03 4.08 2.54
CA ARG A 131 -29.64 4.22 3.01
C ARG A 131 -28.97 2.88 3.26
N LYS A 132 -29.63 1.77 2.90
CA LYS A 132 -29.17 0.42 3.24
C LYS A 132 -28.28 -0.17 2.15
N GLU A 133 -28.41 0.31 0.92
CA GLU A 133 -27.74 -0.23 -0.23
C GLU A 133 -26.63 0.70 -0.71
N GLU A 134 -25.58 0.13 -1.24
CA GLU A 134 -24.49 0.86 -1.83
C GLU A 134 -24.96 1.52 -3.15
N VAL A 135 -24.77 2.83 -3.29
CA VAL A 135 -25.25 3.58 -4.46
C VAL A 135 -24.55 3.11 -5.74
N ASN A 136 -23.24 2.99 -5.67
CA ASN A 136 -22.43 2.48 -6.78
C ASN A 136 -22.57 0.95 -6.84
N GLN A 137 -23.04 0.42 -7.95
CA GLN A 137 -23.33 -1.00 -8.13
C GLN A 137 -22.17 -1.79 -8.74
N GLY A 138 -21.04 -1.13 -9.00
CA GLY A 138 -19.90 -1.77 -9.66
C GLY A 138 -20.09 -1.92 -11.17
N LEU A 139 -19.24 -2.74 -11.77
CA LEU A 139 -19.29 -3.07 -13.19
C LEU A 139 -19.84 -4.48 -13.40
N THR A 140 -20.55 -4.69 -14.48
CA THR A 140 -20.82 -6.07 -14.96
C THR A 140 -19.55 -6.68 -15.54
N ALA A 141 -19.51 -8.00 -15.70
CA ALA A 141 -18.37 -8.69 -16.32
C ALA A 141 -18.05 -8.15 -17.72
N GLU A 142 -19.06 -7.88 -18.54
CA GLU A 142 -18.90 -7.32 -19.88
C GLU A 142 -18.33 -5.90 -19.85
N GLN A 143 -18.82 -5.07 -18.95
CA GLN A 143 -18.32 -3.72 -18.73
C GLN A 143 -16.87 -3.74 -18.25
N ALA A 144 -16.53 -4.61 -17.30
CA ALA A 144 -15.17 -4.76 -16.78
C ALA A 144 -14.20 -5.21 -17.87
N VAL A 145 -14.56 -6.20 -18.68
CA VAL A 145 -13.73 -6.63 -19.83
C VAL A 145 -13.56 -5.50 -20.86
N THR A 146 -14.62 -4.73 -21.12
CA THR A 146 -14.57 -3.60 -22.06
C THR A 146 -13.62 -2.51 -21.52
N GLU A 147 -13.72 -2.14 -20.25
CA GLU A 147 -12.82 -1.17 -19.64
C GLU A 147 -11.38 -1.70 -19.58
N ALA A 148 -11.18 -2.98 -19.28
CA ALA A 148 -9.86 -3.61 -19.23
C ALA A 148 -9.13 -3.57 -20.58
N LYS A 149 -9.86 -3.66 -21.70
CA LYS A 149 -9.30 -3.53 -23.07
C LYS A 149 -8.64 -2.19 -23.31
N ARG A 150 -9.03 -1.14 -22.60
CA ARG A 150 -8.42 0.19 -22.71
C ARG A 150 -6.97 0.21 -22.24
N CYS A 151 -6.59 -0.68 -21.31
CA CYS A 151 -5.22 -0.73 -20.80
C CYS A 151 -4.21 -1.10 -21.89
N LEU A 152 -3.16 -0.27 -22.05
CA LEU A 152 -2.11 -0.44 -23.06
C LEU A 152 -1.01 -1.43 -22.62
N ASP A 153 -1.04 -1.93 -21.40
CA ASP A 153 0.02 -2.80 -20.85
C ASP A 153 1.42 -2.16 -21.00
N CYS A 154 1.59 -0.96 -20.48
CA CYS A 154 2.78 -0.13 -20.66
C CYS A 154 4.06 -0.84 -20.21
N ALA A 155 5.20 -0.52 -20.85
CA ALA A 155 6.51 -1.01 -20.43
C ALA A 155 6.93 -0.42 -19.07
N ASN A 156 6.68 0.88 -18.92
CA ASN A 156 6.89 1.62 -17.68
C ASN A 156 5.54 2.14 -17.18
N PRO A 157 4.81 1.35 -16.40
CA PRO A 157 3.45 1.67 -16.00
C PRO A 157 3.43 2.69 -14.85
N GLY A 158 3.31 3.98 -15.18
CA GLY A 158 3.23 5.04 -14.17
C GLY A 158 2.09 4.85 -13.16
N CYS A 159 1.04 4.11 -13.51
CA CYS A 159 -0.03 3.77 -12.58
C CYS A 159 0.46 2.94 -11.38
N MET A 160 1.47 2.08 -11.55
CA MET A 160 2.08 1.34 -10.44
C MET A 160 2.83 2.28 -9.49
N GLU A 161 3.56 3.25 -10.03
CA GLU A 161 4.24 4.27 -9.22
C GLU A 161 3.26 5.15 -8.44
N GLY A 162 2.05 5.31 -8.96
CA GLY A 162 0.98 6.06 -8.31
C GLY A 162 0.23 5.25 -7.24
N CYS A 163 0.47 3.94 -7.12
CA CYS A 163 -0.18 3.07 -6.13
C CYS A 163 0.68 2.96 -4.87
N PRO A 164 0.21 3.41 -3.69
CA PRO A 164 0.99 3.35 -2.46
C PRO A 164 1.39 1.94 -2.02
N VAL A 165 0.62 0.92 -2.41
CA VAL A 165 0.87 -0.49 -2.08
C VAL A 165 1.50 -1.28 -3.23
N GLY A 166 1.81 -0.63 -4.35
CA GLY A 166 2.56 -1.23 -5.45
C GLY A 166 1.85 -2.39 -6.18
N ILE A 167 0.52 -2.31 -6.35
CA ILE A 167 -0.24 -3.31 -7.11
C ILE A 167 0.28 -3.39 -8.55
N ASP A 168 0.46 -4.61 -9.07
CA ASP A 168 0.72 -4.84 -10.50
C ASP A 168 -0.57 -4.58 -11.31
N ILE A 169 -0.84 -3.28 -11.50
CA ILE A 169 -2.05 -2.80 -12.14
C ILE A 169 -2.21 -3.33 -13.57
N PRO A 170 -1.21 -3.30 -14.44
CA PRO A 170 -1.36 -3.85 -15.78
C PRO A 170 -1.71 -5.33 -15.78
N ARG A 171 -1.13 -6.13 -14.89
CA ARG A 171 -1.34 -7.58 -14.84
C ARG A 171 -2.77 -7.93 -14.43
N PHE A 172 -3.30 -7.36 -13.34
CA PHE A 172 -4.66 -7.67 -12.94
C PHE A 172 -5.69 -7.21 -13.99
N ILE A 173 -5.46 -6.05 -14.63
CA ILE A 173 -6.33 -5.58 -15.72
C ILE A 173 -6.29 -6.51 -16.93
N LYS A 174 -5.12 -7.03 -17.30
CA LYS A 174 -5.00 -7.98 -18.40
C LYS A 174 -5.64 -9.33 -18.09
N ASN A 175 -5.64 -9.76 -16.82
CA ASN A 175 -6.40 -10.93 -16.41
C ASN A 175 -7.91 -10.70 -16.56
N ILE A 176 -8.42 -9.50 -16.22
CA ILE A 176 -9.82 -9.14 -16.46
C ILE A 176 -10.14 -9.16 -17.96
N GLU A 177 -9.27 -8.61 -18.81
CA GLU A 177 -9.44 -8.61 -20.27
C GLU A 177 -9.63 -10.03 -20.84
N ARG A 178 -8.99 -11.04 -20.21
CA ARG A 178 -9.12 -12.46 -20.54
C ARG A 178 -10.28 -13.15 -19.83
N SER A 179 -11.06 -12.43 -19.06
CA SER A 179 -12.10 -12.99 -18.18
C SER A 179 -11.57 -13.94 -17.11
N GLU A 180 -10.30 -13.85 -16.74
CA GLU A 180 -9.67 -14.60 -15.65
C GLU A 180 -9.77 -13.81 -14.34
N PHE A 181 -10.99 -13.65 -13.84
CA PHE A 181 -11.29 -12.76 -12.71
C PHE A 181 -10.63 -13.22 -11.40
N LEU A 182 -10.55 -14.53 -11.18
CA LEU A 182 -9.87 -15.08 -10.01
C LEU A 182 -8.35 -14.80 -10.01
N GLU A 183 -7.71 -14.86 -11.20
CA GLU A 183 -6.30 -14.50 -11.32
C GLU A 183 -6.07 -12.99 -11.15
N ALA A 184 -7.03 -12.18 -11.59
CA ALA A 184 -7.02 -10.75 -11.28
C ALA A 184 -7.10 -10.49 -9.77
N ALA A 185 -8.01 -11.15 -9.06
CA ALA A 185 -8.13 -11.06 -7.60
C ALA A 185 -6.87 -11.53 -6.86
N LYS A 186 -6.25 -12.63 -7.30
CA LYS A 186 -4.97 -13.11 -6.73
C LYS A 186 -3.86 -12.07 -6.92
N THR A 187 -3.77 -11.48 -8.11
CA THR A 187 -2.80 -10.44 -8.41
C THR A 187 -2.94 -9.23 -7.49
N LEU A 188 -4.17 -8.78 -7.23
CA LEU A 188 -4.45 -7.71 -6.27
C LEU A 188 -3.98 -8.07 -4.86
N LYS A 189 -4.25 -9.30 -4.43
CA LYS A 189 -3.92 -9.78 -3.07
C LYS A 189 -2.43 -10.04 -2.82
N GLU A 190 -1.59 -10.04 -3.85
CA GLU A 190 -0.14 -10.16 -3.66
C GLU A 190 0.44 -9.00 -2.83
N THR A 191 -0.10 -7.80 -2.98
CA THR A 191 0.38 -6.60 -2.30
C THR A 191 -0.68 -5.86 -1.51
N SER A 192 -1.98 -6.06 -1.80
CA SER A 192 -3.09 -5.40 -1.11
C SER A 192 -3.88 -6.38 -0.26
N ALA A 193 -3.98 -6.11 1.05
CA ALA A 193 -4.79 -6.93 1.96
C ALA A 193 -6.30 -6.67 1.81
N LEU A 194 -6.70 -5.48 1.34
CA LEU A 194 -8.09 -5.03 1.33
C LEU A 194 -8.50 -4.42 -0.04
N PRO A 195 -8.35 -5.14 -1.17
CA PRO A 195 -8.61 -4.58 -2.48
C PRO A 195 -10.08 -4.13 -2.67
N ALA A 196 -11.05 -4.83 -2.07
CA ALA A 196 -12.46 -4.44 -2.12
C ALA A 196 -12.74 -3.07 -1.46
N VAL A 197 -12.00 -2.74 -0.40
CA VAL A 197 -12.07 -1.43 0.25
C VAL A 197 -11.32 -0.39 -0.59
N CYS A 198 -10.11 -0.70 -1.03
CA CYS A 198 -9.29 0.21 -1.84
C CYS A 198 -10.02 0.62 -3.13
N GLY A 199 -10.66 -0.31 -3.85
CA GLY A 199 -11.43 -0.03 -5.05
C GLY A 199 -12.61 0.95 -4.82
N ARG A 200 -13.07 1.09 -3.56
CA ARG A 200 -14.19 1.98 -3.18
C ARG A 200 -13.74 3.34 -2.63
N VAL A 201 -12.62 3.39 -1.88
CA VAL A 201 -12.29 4.56 -1.07
C VAL A 201 -10.97 5.25 -1.45
N CYS A 202 -10.10 4.62 -2.24
CA CYS A 202 -8.88 5.27 -2.71
C CYS A 202 -9.22 6.47 -3.61
N PRO A 203 -8.54 7.60 -3.46
CA PRO A 203 -8.65 8.73 -4.40
C PRO A 203 -7.83 8.43 -5.66
N GLN A 204 -8.31 7.47 -6.48
CA GLN A 204 -7.58 6.96 -7.65
C GLN A 204 -7.21 8.07 -8.64
N GLU A 205 -8.07 9.08 -8.76
CA GLU A 205 -7.86 10.25 -9.60
C GLU A 205 -6.64 11.10 -9.18
N LYS A 206 -6.16 10.91 -7.94
CA LYS A 206 -4.94 11.55 -7.41
C LYS A 206 -3.76 10.59 -7.30
N GLN A 207 -4.00 9.30 -7.41
CA GLN A 207 -3.03 8.22 -7.27
C GLN A 207 -2.76 7.52 -8.60
N CYS A 208 -3.18 6.26 -8.73
CA CYS A 208 -2.87 5.42 -9.90
C CYS A 208 -3.44 5.98 -11.21
N GLU A 209 -4.69 6.44 -11.23
CA GLU A 209 -5.32 6.98 -12.43
C GLU A 209 -4.68 8.29 -12.89
N SER A 210 -4.18 9.14 -11.95
CA SER A 210 -3.47 10.37 -12.29
C SER A 210 -2.17 10.14 -13.07
N LYS A 211 -1.63 8.93 -13.02
CA LYS A 211 -0.39 8.55 -13.72
C LYS A 211 -0.64 7.72 -14.98
N CYS A 212 -1.90 7.52 -15.35
CA CYS A 212 -2.26 6.76 -16.55
C CYS A 212 -1.78 7.48 -17.82
N ILE A 213 -1.19 6.70 -18.73
CA ILE A 213 -0.68 7.22 -20.01
C ILE A 213 -1.76 7.87 -20.88
N HIS A 214 -3.04 7.47 -20.74
CA HIS A 214 -4.17 8.06 -21.45
C HIS A 214 -4.28 9.58 -21.24
N LEU A 215 -3.94 10.06 -20.04
CA LEU A 215 -3.95 11.50 -19.75
C LEU A 215 -2.97 12.29 -20.63
N LYS A 216 -1.82 11.68 -21.01
CA LYS A 216 -0.86 12.31 -21.93
C LYS A 216 -1.39 12.39 -23.35
N MET A 217 -2.41 11.63 -23.68
CA MET A 217 -3.10 11.63 -24.98
C MET A 217 -4.39 12.43 -24.94
N ASN A 218 -4.63 13.17 -23.86
CA ASN A 218 -5.85 13.96 -23.61
C ASN A 218 -7.13 13.09 -23.56
N GLU A 219 -6.98 11.84 -23.11
CA GLU A 219 -8.06 10.87 -22.95
C GLU A 219 -8.32 10.58 -21.46
N LYS A 220 -9.54 10.16 -21.10
CA LYS A 220 -9.87 9.74 -19.74
C LYS A 220 -9.00 8.53 -19.36
N PRO A 221 -8.42 8.48 -18.14
CA PRO A 221 -7.63 7.34 -17.68
C PRO A 221 -8.45 6.05 -17.66
N VAL A 222 -7.78 4.90 -17.62
CA VAL A 222 -8.45 3.62 -17.34
C VAL A 222 -9.05 3.68 -15.94
N ALA A 223 -10.28 3.17 -15.78
CA ALA A 223 -10.99 3.15 -14.50
C ALA A 223 -10.44 2.07 -13.56
N ILE A 224 -9.22 2.30 -13.07
CA ILE A 224 -8.45 1.32 -12.30
C ILE A 224 -9.19 0.91 -11.02
N GLY A 225 -9.72 1.89 -10.28
CA GLY A 225 -10.46 1.62 -9.05
C GLY A 225 -11.76 0.82 -9.29
N TYR A 226 -12.45 1.05 -10.40
CA TYR A 226 -13.65 0.28 -10.76
C TYR A 226 -13.31 -1.17 -11.09
N LEU A 227 -12.20 -1.39 -11.80
CA LEU A 227 -11.70 -2.72 -12.12
C LEU A 227 -11.15 -3.44 -10.88
N GLU A 228 -10.48 -2.73 -9.96
CA GLU A 228 -10.04 -3.26 -8.68
C GLU A 228 -11.22 -3.73 -7.83
N ARG A 229 -12.25 -2.90 -7.70
CA ARG A 229 -13.50 -3.27 -7.03
C ARG A 229 -14.14 -4.50 -7.66
N PHE A 230 -14.30 -4.50 -8.97
CA PHE A 230 -14.92 -5.62 -9.71
C PHE A 230 -14.17 -6.94 -9.46
N ALA A 231 -12.83 -6.92 -9.50
CA ALA A 231 -12.04 -8.14 -9.30
C ALA A 231 -12.01 -8.61 -7.84
N ALA A 232 -12.29 -7.70 -6.89
CA ALA A 232 -12.25 -7.99 -5.47
C ALA A 232 -13.59 -8.47 -4.90
N ASP A 233 -14.73 -8.11 -5.54
CA ASP A 233 -16.10 -8.54 -5.22
C ASP A 233 -16.40 -9.90 -5.81
#